data_cf0f7dc8337a13a6107556fd89378212
#
_entry.id   cf0f7dc8337a13a6107556fd89378212
#
_cell.length_a   1.000
_cell.length_b   1.000
_cell.length_c   1.000
_cell.angle_alpha   90.00
_cell.angle_beta   90.00
_cell.angle_gamma   90.00
#
_symmetry.space_group_name_H-M   'P 1'
#
loop_
_entity.id
_entity.type
_entity.pdbx_description
1 polymer ?
#
loop_
_entity_poly.entity_id
_entity_poly.type
_entity_poly.pdbx_seq_one_letter_code
_entity_poly.pdbx_strand_id
1 'polypeptide(L)'
;QRSLVGSEMCIRDSAQGDLALRQALADYLEEYRGVQCSPQQIVVGAGLEYLLGLLAPLLHGTAAVETPGYPRALQVLENTGMRCCCLPVDEGGLSLDALDRSGAAVCYVTPSHQFPTGVTMPAGRRTELLHWASRCPGQRYIIEDDYDSEFRFDTRPLPSLQGMAGADGPVVYLSTCSRSLAPGIRIAYMVLPEHLLPAWHAKYRLYSGTVSRFEQQTLARFITGGYFTRHLARERVAY
;
A
#
# COMPACT_ATOMS: atom_id res chain seq x y z
N GLN A 1 -7.16 -38.10 26.84
CA GLN A 1 -6.64 -37.35 25.64
C GLN A 1 -7.31 -35.99 25.62
N ARG A 2 -6.64 -34.94 26.16
CA ARG A 2 -7.07 -33.55 25.96
C ARG A 2 -6.75 -33.20 24.51
N SER A 3 -7.78 -32.88 23.74
CA SER A 3 -7.70 -32.49 22.34
C SER A 3 -6.77 -31.26 22.19
N LEU A 4 -5.68 -31.43 21.45
CA LEU A 4 -4.77 -30.35 21.02
C LEU A 4 -5.43 -29.35 20.07
N VAL A 5 -6.65 -29.65 19.60
CA VAL A 5 -7.38 -28.85 18.61
C VAL A 5 -7.75 -27.45 19.12
N GLY A 6 -7.89 -27.25 20.44
CA GLY A 6 -8.22 -25.94 21.02
C GLY A 6 -7.03 -24.98 21.14
N SER A 7 -5.79 -25.51 21.21
CA SER A 7 -4.58 -24.68 21.31
C SER A 7 -4.04 -24.24 19.96
N GLU A 8 -4.27 -25.00 18.90
CA GLU A 8 -3.82 -24.63 17.54
C GLU A 8 -4.60 -23.46 16.95
N MET A 9 -5.85 -23.24 17.35
CA MET A 9 -6.64 -22.11 16.87
C MET A 9 -6.18 -20.77 17.47
N CYS A 10 -5.50 -20.79 18.63
CA CYS A 10 -4.92 -19.58 19.25
C CYS A 10 -3.52 -19.22 18.73
N ILE A 11 -2.88 -20.09 17.94
CA ILE A 11 -1.51 -19.93 17.47
C ILE A 11 -1.43 -19.71 15.95
N ARG A 12 -2.54 -19.79 15.22
CA ARG A 12 -2.52 -19.53 13.77
C ARG A 12 -2.17 -18.08 13.52
N ASP A 13 -1.03 -17.88 12.84
CA ASP A 13 -0.67 -16.60 12.30
C ASP A 13 -1.81 -16.06 11.44
N SER A 14 -2.26 -14.84 11.74
CA SER A 14 -3.29 -14.19 10.94
C SER A 14 -2.78 -13.99 9.51
N ALA A 15 -3.59 -14.29 8.52
CA ALA A 15 -3.29 -13.99 7.11
C ALA A 15 -3.00 -12.48 6.87
N GLN A 16 -3.48 -11.62 7.77
CA GLN A 16 -3.25 -10.18 7.72
C GLN A 16 -2.03 -9.73 8.54
N GLY A 17 -1.39 -10.62 9.29
CA GLY A 17 -0.32 -10.29 10.21
C GLY A 17 -0.79 -9.98 11.64
N ASP A 18 0.18 -9.73 12.52
CA ASP A 18 -0.05 -9.53 13.95
C ASP A 18 -0.86 -8.26 14.24
N LEU A 19 -1.86 -8.38 15.12
CA LEU A 19 -2.76 -7.26 15.44
C LEU A 19 -2.02 -6.08 16.07
N ALA A 20 -0.99 -6.35 16.90
CA ALA A 20 -0.24 -5.28 17.54
C ALA A 20 0.55 -4.44 16.52
N LEU A 21 1.10 -5.07 15.48
CA LEU A 21 1.74 -4.34 14.39
C LEU A 21 0.74 -3.55 13.56
N ARG A 22 -0.41 -4.17 13.23
CA ARG A 22 -1.45 -3.49 12.45
C ARG A 22 -2.03 -2.28 13.19
N GLN A 23 -2.20 -2.36 14.51
CA GLN A 23 -2.58 -1.21 15.34
C GLN A 23 -1.52 -0.11 15.30
N ALA A 24 -0.26 -0.46 15.55
CA ALA A 24 0.85 0.50 15.53
C ALA A 24 1.00 1.19 14.15
N LEU A 25 0.77 0.44 13.06
CA LEU A 25 0.77 1.00 11.71
C LEU A 25 -0.42 1.92 11.46
N ALA A 26 -1.63 1.57 11.92
CA ALA A 26 -2.81 2.43 11.76
C ALA A 26 -2.59 3.79 12.43
N ASP A 27 -2.14 3.79 13.69
CA ASP A 27 -1.87 5.01 14.46
C ASP A 27 -0.76 5.85 13.79
N TYR A 28 0.31 5.21 13.34
CA TYR A 28 1.42 5.87 12.62
C TYR A 28 0.95 6.50 11.31
N LEU A 29 0.18 5.78 10.51
CA LEU A 29 -0.30 6.22 9.21
C LEU A 29 -1.30 7.38 9.32
N GLU A 30 -2.17 7.36 10.32
CA GLU A 30 -3.08 8.47 10.59
C GLU A 30 -2.28 9.74 10.94
N GLU A 31 -1.31 9.64 11.86
CA GLU A 31 -0.54 10.80 12.34
C GLU A 31 0.37 11.39 11.25
N TYR A 32 1.08 10.54 10.48
CA TYR A 32 2.14 11.02 9.59
C TYR A 32 1.76 11.08 8.11
N ARG A 33 0.71 10.36 7.69
CA ARG A 33 0.27 10.29 6.29
C ARG A 33 -1.17 10.72 6.05
N GLY A 34 -1.94 10.90 7.13
CA GLY A 34 -3.37 11.17 7.05
C GLY A 34 -4.17 10.01 6.48
N VAL A 35 -3.60 8.81 6.46
CA VAL A 35 -4.29 7.58 6.03
C VAL A 35 -5.35 7.23 7.04
N GLN A 36 -6.59 7.12 6.59
CA GLN A 36 -7.74 6.77 7.43
C GLN A 36 -8.03 5.28 7.32
N CYS A 37 -7.67 4.53 8.33
CA CYS A 37 -7.90 3.09 8.33
C CYS A 37 -8.03 2.52 9.74
N SER A 38 -8.73 1.40 9.84
CA SER A 38 -8.72 0.53 11.02
C SER A 38 -7.64 -0.57 10.88
N PRO A 39 -7.17 -1.17 11.99
CA PRO A 39 -6.25 -2.30 11.91
C PRO A 39 -6.77 -3.49 11.11
N GLN A 40 -8.09 -3.62 10.95
CA GLN A 40 -8.73 -4.67 10.17
C GLN A 40 -8.51 -4.51 8.65
N GLN A 41 -8.24 -3.30 8.19
CA GLN A 41 -7.95 -2.99 6.79
C GLN A 41 -6.48 -3.24 6.42
N ILE A 42 -5.59 -3.41 7.42
CA ILE A 42 -4.16 -3.56 7.19
C ILE A 42 -3.79 -5.02 6.97
N VAL A 43 -3.00 -5.26 5.93
CA VAL A 43 -2.37 -6.56 5.63
C VAL A 43 -0.87 -6.38 5.58
N VAL A 44 -0.15 -7.16 6.38
CA VAL A 44 1.32 -7.20 6.45
C VAL A 44 1.85 -8.36 5.62
N GLY A 45 2.89 -8.13 4.83
CA GLY A 45 3.46 -9.16 3.96
C GLY A 45 4.97 -9.00 3.71
N ALA A 46 5.60 -10.03 3.18
CA ALA A 46 7.04 -10.10 2.93
C ALA A 46 7.45 -9.34 1.65
N GLY A 47 7.17 -8.05 1.61
CA GLY A 47 7.52 -7.14 0.52
C GLY A 47 6.35 -6.80 -0.40
N LEU A 48 6.57 -5.77 -1.20
CA LEU A 48 5.56 -5.18 -2.09
C LEU A 48 5.07 -6.20 -3.13
N GLU A 49 5.99 -6.94 -3.71
CA GLU A 49 5.68 -7.91 -4.76
C GLU A 49 4.70 -8.99 -4.28
N TYR A 50 4.90 -9.46 -3.04
CA TYR A 50 3.98 -10.41 -2.42
C TYR A 50 2.58 -9.82 -2.24
N LEU A 51 2.49 -8.60 -1.71
CA LEU A 51 1.22 -7.92 -1.47
C LEU A 51 0.48 -7.60 -2.77
N LEU A 52 1.19 -7.13 -3.81
CA LEU A 52 0.61 -6.94 -5.14
C LEU A 52 0.08 -8.24 -5.75
N GLY A 53 0.82 -9.34 -5.57
CA GLY A 53 0.38 -10.68 -6.01
C GLY A 53 -0.91 -11.15 -5.34
N LEU A 54 -1.14 -10.76 -4.08
CA LEU A 54 -2.39 -11.04 -3.37
C LEU A 54 -3.51 -10.05 -3.74
N LEU A 55 -3.16 -8.79 -4.00
CA LEU A 55 -4.13 -7.74 -4.33
C LEU A 55 -4.73 -7.92 -5.73
N ALA A 56 -3.88 -8.17 -6.73
CA ALA A 56 -4.29 -8.22 -8.13
C ALA A 56 -5.49 -9.16 -8.39
N PRO A 57 -5.56 -10.38 -7.80
CA PRO A 57 -6.71 -11.26 -7.97
C PRO A 57 -8.02 -10.80 -7.28
N LEU A 58 -8.01 -9.71 -6.53
CA LEU A 58 -9.21 -9.09 -5.96
C LEU A 58 -9.74 -7.97 -6.87
N LEU A 59 -8.91 -7.48 -7.78
CA LEU A 59 -9.22 -6.40 -8.70
C LEU A 59 -9.51 -6.97 -10.10
N HIS A 60 -10.29 -6.26 -10.90
CA HIS A 60 -10.68 -6.70 -12.21
C HIS A 60 -10.32 -5.66 -13.28
N GLY A 61 -10.18 -6.13 -14.52
CA GLY A 61 -9.95 -5.27 -15.67
C GLY A 61 -8.46 -5.08 -16.00
N THR A 62 -8.18 -4.01 -16.75
CA THR A 62 -6.82 -3.66 -17.17
C THR A 62 -6.19 -2.72 -16.14
N ALA A 63 -4.92 -2.95 -15.80
CA ALA A 63 -4.14 -2.05 -14.97
C ALA A 63 -3.35 -1.07 -15.83
N ALA A 64 -3.49 0.22 -15.54
CA ALA A 64 -2.60 1.28 -16.03
C ALA A 64 -1.40 1.41 -15.09
N VAL A 65 -0.19 1.46 -15.64
CA VAL A 65 1.05 1.69 -14.89
C VAL A 65 1.82 2.85 -15.52
N GLU A 66 2.56 3.57 -14.70
CA GLU A 66 3.40 4.68 -15.12
C GLU A 66 4.54 4.23 -16.05
N THR A 67 4.87 5.04 -17.07
CA THR A 67 6.04 4.86 -17.95
C THR A 67 6.74 6.20 -18.17
N PRO A 68 8.01 6.36 -17.70
CA PRO A 68 8.77 5.38 -16.92
C PRO A 68 8.14 5.11 -15.56
N GLY A 69 8.32 3.91 -15.02
CA GLY A 69 7.70 3.49 -13.77
C GLY A 69 8.43 2.31 -13.12
N TYR A 70 7.88 1.77 -12.04
CA TYR A 70 8.48 0.67 -11.30
C TYR A 70 8.27 -0.68 -12.02
N PRO A 71 9.32 -1.26 -12.64
CA PRO A 71 9.14 -2.40 -13.55
C PRO A 71 8.69 -3.67 -12.84
N ARG A 72 9.00 -3.84 -11.55
CA ARG A 72 8.58 -5.02 -10.79
C ARG A 72 7.08 -5.04 -10.53
N ALA A 73 6.46 -3.86 -10.34
CA ALA A 73 5.00 -3.80 -10.20
C ALA A 73 4.30 -4.27 -11.47
N LEU A 74 4.74 -3.79 -12.65
CA LEU A 74 4.25 -4.26 -13.95
C LEU A 74 4.39 -5.78 -14.07
N GLN A 75 5.58 -6.31 -13.82
CA GLN A 75 5.86 -7.74 -13.91
C GLN A 75 4.96 -8.59 -13.00
N VAL A 76 4.73 -8.13 -11.76
CA VAL A 76 3.86 -8.86 -10.82
C VAL A 76 2.42 -8.84 -11.29
N LEU A 77 1.90 -7.69 -11.72
CA LEU A 77 0.55 -7.58 -12.23
C LEU A 77 0.32 -8.48 -13.44
N GLU A 78 1.24 -8.49 -14.40
CA GLU A 78 1.20 -9.39 -15.56
C GLU A 78 1.26 -10.89 -15.17
N ASN A 79 2.14 -11.23 -14.23
CA ASN A 79 2.27 -12.61 -13.74
C ASN A 79 0.99 -13.11 -13.03
N THR A 80 0.15 -12.22 -12.51
CA THR A 80 -1.17 -12.61 -11.96
C THR A 80 -2.25 -12.76 -13.03
N GLY A 81 -1.91 -12.57 -14.31
CA GLY A 81 -2.84 -12.62 -15.44
C GLY A 81 -3.60 -11.33 -15.71
N MET A 82 -3.26 -10.23 -15.01
CA MET A 82 -3.85 -8.92 -15.25
C MET A 82 -3.27 -8.32 -16.54
N ARG A 83 -4.13 -7.81 -17.41
CA ARG A 83 -3.68 -7.04 -18.56
C ARG A 83 -3.17 -5.70 -18.09
N CYS A 84 -2.02 -5.27 -18.62
CA CYS A 84 -1.41 -4.00 -18.26
C CYS A 84 -1.29 -3.08 -19.47
N CYS A 85 -1.41 -1.78 -19.24
CA CYS A 85 -1.07 -0.74 -20.22
C CYS A 85 -0.15 0.29 -19.58
N CYS A 86 0.94 0.62 -20.29
CA CYS A 86 1.91 1.62 -19.85
C CYS A 86 1.46 3.00 -20.30
N LEU A 87 1.32 3.94 -19.38
CA LEU A 87 0.86 5.29 -19.64
C LEU A 87 1.97 6.32 -19.34
N PRO A 88 2.08 7.38 -20.15
CA PRO A 88 3.14 8.36 -19.99
C PRO A 88 2.99 9.17 -18.71
N VAL A 89 4.15 9.57 -18.17
CA VAL A 89 4.29 10.49 -17.05
C VAL A 89 4.66 11.87 -17.60
N ASP A 90 4.03 12.91 -17.09
CA ASP A 90 4.35 14.32 -17.34
C ASP A 90 4.92 15.01 -16.08
N GLU A 91 5.02 16.33 -16.09
CA GLU A 91 5.51 17.13 -14.96
C GLU A 91 4.66 17.02 -13.69
N GLY A 92 3.44 16.50 -13.79
CA GLY A 92 2.51 16.26 -12.67
C GLY A 92 2.34 14.79 -12.30
N GLY A 93 3.12 13.87 -12.88
CA GLY A 93 2.96 12.43 -12.71
C GLY A 93 2.16 11.79 -13.84
N LEU A 94 1.41 10.73 -13.56
CA LEU A 94 0.64 9.99 -14.58
C LEU A 94 -0.30 10.92 -15.38
N SER A 95 -0.28 10.80 -16.71
CA SER A 95 -1.19 11.53 -17.61
C SER A 95 -2.62 11.04 -17.46
N LEU A 96 -3.51 11.90 -16.96
CA LEU A 96 -4.93 11.55 -16.76
C LEU A 96 -5.69 11.45 -18.10
N ASP A 97 -5.30 12.22 -19.10
CA ASP A 97 -5.88 12.12 -20.45
C ASP A 97 -5.59 10.75 -21.07
N ALA A 98 -4.38 10.23 -20.86
CA ALA A 98 -4.02 8.89 -21.30
C ALA A 98 -4.78 7.82 -20.49
N LEU A 99 -4.94 8.03 -19.18
CA LEU A 99 -5.68 7.14 -18.31
C LEU A 99 -7.17 7.04 -18.71
N ASP A 100 -7.82 8.16 -18.97
CA ASP A 100 -9.23 8.17 -19.40
C ASP A 100 -9.44 7.42 -20.73
N ARG A 101 -8.50 7.55 -21.67
CA ARG A 101 -8.56 6.87 -22.97
C ARG A 101 -8.16 5.40 -22.93
N SER A 102 -7.47 4.96 -21.89
CA SER A 102 -6.92 3.60 -21.80
C SER A 102 -7.95 2.51 -21.57
N GLY A 103 -9.13 2.86 -21.02
CA GLY A 103 -10.13 1.90 -20.57
C GLY A 103 -9.69 1.10 -19.34
N ALA A 104 -8.63 1.54 -18.64
CA ALA A 104 -8.14 0.88 -17.43
C ALA A 104 -9.16 0.96 -16.29
N ALA A 105 -9.22 -0.08 -15.49
CA ALA A 105 -10.00 -0.15 -14.27
C ALA A 105 -9.12 -0.02 -13.00
N VAL A 106 -7.83 -0.29 -13.12
CA VAL A 106 -6.86 -0.17 -12.04
C VAL A 106 -5.77 0.80 -12.48
N CYS A 107 -5.32 1.67 -11.57
CA CYS A 107 -4.24 2.61 -11.82
C CYS A 107 -3.18 2.45 -10.72
N TYR A 108 -1.96 2.04 -11.09
CA TYR A 108 -0.83 1.96 -10.16
C TYR A 108 0.03 3.22 -10.30
N VAL A 109 0.22 3.95 -9.19
CA VAL A 109 0.96 5.22 -9.17
C VAL A 109 1.84 5.34 -7.93
N THR A 110 2.91 6.15 -8.06
CA THR A 110 3.84 6.53 -6.99
C THR A 110 3.75 8.04 -6.72
N PRO A 111 2.65 8.54 -6.11
CA PRO A 111 2.29 9.96 -6.14
C PRO A 111 3.14 10.84 -5.22
N SER A 112 3.79 10.29 -4.21
CA SER A 112 4.65 11.05 -3.30
C SER A 112 6.00 11.39 -3.94
N HIS A 113 6.60 10.40 -4.62
CA HIS A 113 7.78 10.55 -5.47
C HIS A 113 7.64 9.56 -6.63
N GLN A 114 7.31 10.07 -7.80
CA GLN A 114 7.18 9.23 -8.99
C GLN A 114 8.50 8.51 -9.29
N PHE A 115 8.43 7.20 -9.40
CA PHE A 115 9.61 6.42 -9.75
C PHE A 115 9.75 6.28 -11.28
N PRO A 116 10.90 6.62 -11.90
CA PRO A 116 12.16 7.09 -11.26
C PRO A 116 12.36 8.61 -11.31
N THR A 117 11.38 9.41 -11.75
CA THR A 117 11.57 10.84 -12.05
C THR A 117 11.67 11.72 -10.81
N GLY A 118 11.19 11.25 -9.65
CA GLY A 118 11.13 12.03 -8.42
C GLY A 118 10.02 13.09 -8.37
N VAL A 119 9.19 13.16 -9.41
CA VAL A 119 8.07 14.13 -9.46
C VAL A 119 7.07 13.83 -8.37
N THR A 120 6.67 14.87 -7.63
CA THR A 120 5.56 14.78 -6.66
C THR A 120 4.25 15.15 -7.36
N MET A 121 3.27 14.26 -7.34
CA MET A 121 1.95 14.52 -7.90
C MET A 121 1.25 15.65 -7.16
N PRO A 122 0.93 16.79 -7.81
CA PRO A 122 0.30 17.94 -7.15
C PRO A 122 -1.13 17.64 -6.70
N ALA A 123 -1.62 18.39 -5.70
CA ALA A 123 -2.93 18.20 -5.10
C ALA A 123 -4.09 18.19 -6.12
N GLY A 124 -4.03 19.07 -7.12
CA GLY A 124 -5.03 19.10 -8.21
C GLY A 124 -5.09 17.77 -8.98
N ARG A 125 -3.91 17.25 -9.38
CA ARG A 125 -3.82 15.96 -10.10
C ARG A 125 -4.31 14.79 -9.23
N ARG A 126 -4.03 14.81 -7.91
CA ARG A 126 -4.57 13.81 -6.95
C ARG A 126 -6.10 13.84 -6.90
N THR A 127 -6.68 15.03 -6.83
CA THR A 127 -8.14 15.20 -6.84
C THR A 127 -8.79 14.70 -8.14
N GLU A 128 -8.19 15.01 -9.28
CA GLU A 128 -8.67 14.54 -10.59
C GLU A 128 -8.56 13.01 -10.72
N LEU A 129 -7.47 12.41 -10.23
CA LEU A 129 -7.29 10.96 -10.22
C LEU A 129 -8.32 10.26 -9.32
N LEU A 130 -8.60 10.81 -8.14
CA LEU A 130 -9.68 10.32 -7.28
C LEU A 130 -11.05 10.46 -7.93
N HIS A 131 -11.29 11.57 -8.63
CA HIS A 131 -12.51 11.76 -9.39
C HIS A 131 -12.64 10.73 -10.53
N TRP A 132 -11.53 10.41 -11.24
CA TRP A 132 -11.53 9.34 -12.25
C TRP A 132 -11.99 8.00 -11.65
N ALA A 133 -11.50 7.61 -10.48
CA ALA A 133 -11.89 6.37 -9.83
C ALA A 133 -13.35 6.41 -9.34
N SER A 134 -13.80 7.55 -8.78
CA SER A 134 -15.15 7.71 -8.22
C SER A 134 -16.27 7.72 -9.28
N ARG A 135 -15.95 7.96 -10.56
CA ARG A 135 -16.94 7.88 -11.66
C ARG A 135 -17.48 6.46 -11.87
N CYS A 136 -16.76 5.43 -11.43
CA CYS A 136 -17.18 4.03 -11.52
C CYS A 136 -16.94 3.32 -10.18
N PRO A 137 -17.75 3.58 -9.14
CA PRO A 137 -17.57 3.02 -7.81
C PRO A 137 -17.53 1.48 -7.82
N GLY A 138 -16.58 0.89 -7.12
CA GLY A 138 -16.41 -0.57 -7.05
C GLY A 138 -15.86 -1.23 -8.33
N GLN A 139 -15.63 -0.46 -9.39
CA GLN A 139 -15.06 -0.95 -10.65
C GLN A 139 -13.69 -0.36 -10.97
N ARG A 140 -13.38 0.84 -10.44
CA ARG A 140 -12.09 1.49 -10.61
C ARG A 140 -11.36 1.61 -9.28
N TYR A 141 -10.05 1.32 -9.31
CA TYR A 141 -9.18 1.37 -8.16
C TYR A 141 -7.87 2.08 -8.45
N ILE A 142 -7.36 2.76 -7.45
CA ILE A 142 -6.02 3.33 -7.45
C ILE A 142 -5.18 2.49 -6.49
N ILE A 143 -4.02 2.02 -6.93
CA ILE A 143 -2.98 1.44 -6.10
C ILE A 143 -1.96 2.54 -5.87
N GLU A 144 -1.94 3.11 -4.67
CA GLU A 144 -0.98 4.13 -4.24
C GLU A 144 0.22 3.43 -3.61
N ASP A 145 1.36 3.43 -4.30
CA ASP A 145 2.63 2.95 -3.76
C ASP A 145 3.40 4.12 -3.16
N ASP A 146 3.43 4.14 -1.84
CA ASP A 146 4.05 5.19 -1.02
C ASP A 146 5.34 4.64 -0.36
N TYR A 147 6.37 4.43 -1.19
CA TYR A 147 7.57 3.68 -0.83
C TYR A 147 8.61 4.48 -0.04
N ASP A 148 8.58 5.82 -0.07
CA ASP A 148 9.62 6.68 0.53
C ASP A 148 9.11 8.04 1.02
N SER A 149 7.84 8.21 1.23
CA SER A 149 7.23 9.48 1.65
C SER A 149 7.70 10.01 3.00
N GLU A 150 8.38 9.19 3.77
CA GLU A 150 9.07 9.61 4.98
C GLU A 150 10.23 10.57 4.70
N PHE A 151 10.84 10.49 3.50
CA PHE A 151 11.99 11.30 3.10
C PHE A 151 11.54 12.47 2.22
N ARG A 152 11.27 13.62 2.84
CA ARG A 152 10.86 14.85 2.16
C ARG A 152 11.81 15.96 2.51
N PHE A 153 12.25 16.68 1.49
CA PHE A 153 13.30 17.65 1.66
C PHE A 153 12.80 19.11 1.54
N ASP A 154 11.75 19.41 0.75
CA ASP A 154 11.45 20.79 0.37
C ASP A 154 9.98 21.23 0.37
N THR A 155 9.01 20.39 0.71
CA THR A 155 7.58 20.74 0.57
C THR A 155 6.73 20.39 1.81
N ARG A 156 5.64 21.13 2.00
CA ARG A 156 4.59 20.74 2.96
C ARG A 156 4.07 19.34 2.58
N PRO A 157 3.89 18.45 3.57
CA PRO A 157 3.33 17.13 3.33
C PRO A 157 1.97 17.24 2.63
N LEU A 158 1.85 16.65 1.44
CA LEU A 158 0.54 16.39 0.86
C LEU A 158 -0.04 15.13 1.50
N PRO A 159 -1.33 15.11 1.85
CA PRO A 159 -1.97 13.89 2.31
C PRO A 159 -1.90 12.81 1.23
N SER A 160 -1.88 11.53 1.65
CA SER A 160 -1.96 10.40 0.72
C SER A 160 -3.27 10.44 -0.09
N LEU A 161 -3.30 9.78 -1.25
CA LEU A 161 -4.55 9.60 -2.01
C LEU A 161 -5.60 8.88 -1.16
N GLN A 162 -5.17 7.88 -0.38
CA GLN A 162 -6.04 7.14 0.53
C GLN A 162 -6.62 8.07 1.61
N GLY A 163 -5.80 8.94 2.22
CA GLY A 163 -6.29 9.91 3.21
C GLY A 163 -7.27 10.93 2.63
N MET A 164 -7.09 11.31 1.35
CA MET A 164 -8.04 12.17 0.64
C MET A 164 -9.34 11.45 0.28
N ALA A 165 -9.29 10.15 0.02
CA ALA A 165 -10.43 9.32 -0.37
C ALA A 165 -11.24 8.80 0.82
N GLY A 166 -10.63 8.67 1.99
CA GLY A 166 -11.21 8.07 3.19
C GLY A 166 -11.14 6.54 3.23
N ALA A 167 -11.58 5.96 4.35
CA ALA A 167 -11.40 4.54 4.67
C ALA A 167 -12.05 3.55 3.70
N ASP A 168 -13.12 3.94 3.03
CA ASP A 168 -13.83 3.12 2.04
C ASP A 168 -13.75 3.70 0.61
N GLY A 169 -12.81 4.61 0.38
CA GLY A 169 -12.53 5.16 -0.96
C GLY A 169 -11.89 4.13 -1.90
N PRO A 170 -11.76 4.45 -3.19
CA PRO A 170 -11.27 3.52 -4.21
C PRO A 170 -9.73 3.37 -4.21
N VAL A 171 -9.07 3.59 -3.10
CA VAL A 171 -7.61 3.60 -3.00
C VAL A 171 -7.12 2.45 -2.13
N VAL A 172 -6.28 1.60 -2.70
CA VAL A 172 -5.44 0.65 -1.95
C VAL A 172 -4.10 1.32 -1.71
N TYR A 173 -3.77 1.56 -0.45
CA TYR A 173 -2.48 2.13 -0.07
C TYR A 173 -1.46 1.03 0.17
N LEU A 174 -0.29 1.15 -0.42
CA LEU A 174 0.86 0.26 -0.24
C LEU A 174 2.04 1.03 0.30
N SER A 175 2.78 0.42 1.23
CA SER A 175 4.06 0.95 1.69
C SER A 175 5.00 -0.15 2.17
N THR A 176 6.27 0.20 2.37
CA THR A 176 7.33 -0.75 2.74
C THR A 176 8.30 -0.16 3.76
N CYS A 177 8.76 -0.98 4.68
CA CYS A 177 9.83 -0.61 5.62
C CYS A 177 11.24 -0.75 5.01
N SER A 178 11.35 -1.14 3.73
CA SER A 178 12.65 -1.39 3.09
C SER A 178 13.49 -0.12 2.91
N ARG A 179 12.86 1.03 2.73
CA ARG A 179 13.55 2.33 2.60
C ARG A 179 13.72 3.00 3.95
N SER A 180 12.69 2.93 4.79
CA SER A 180 12.67 3.61 6.09
C SER A 180 13.50 2.91 7.17
N LEU A 181 13.80 1.60 7.02
CA LEU A 181 14.62 0.83 7.96
C LEU A 181 15.82 0.17 7.27
N ALA A 182 15.57 -0.89 6.51
CA ALA A 182 16.60 -1.62 5.79
C ALA A 182 15.99 -2.48 4.68
N PRO A 183 16.63 -2.60 3.50
CA PRO A 183 16.12 -3.44 2.40
C PRO A 183 15.93 -4.91 2.77
N GLY A 184 16.73 -5.42 3.69
CA GLY A 184 16.69 -6.83 4.14
C GLY A 184 15.54 -7.18 5.07
N ILE A 185 14.83 -6.20 5.66
CA ILE A 185 13.74 -6.48 6.61
C ILE A 185 12.52 -7.09 5.94
N ARG A 186 12.31 -6.81 4.65
CA ARG A 186 11.23 -7.38 3.82
C ARG A 186 9.82 -7.25 4.40
N ILE A 187 9.55 -6.23 5.21
CA ILE A 187 8.22 -5.94 5.72
C ILE A 187 7.59 -4.86 4.85
N ALA A 188 6.44 -5.18 4.28
CA ALA A 188 5.56 -4.26 3.60
C ALA A 188 4.13 -4.41 4.13
N TYR A 189 3.30 -3.43 3.88
CA TYR A 189 1.90 -3.47 4.29
C TYR A 189 1.02 -2.78 3.26
N MET A 190 -0.24 -3.20 3.20
CA MET A 190 -1.27 -2.53 2.42
C MET A 190 -2.48 -2.22 3.29
N VAL A 191 -3.18 -1.15 2.94
CA VAL A 191 -4.47 -0.77 3.51
C VAL A 191 -5.53 -1.01 2.45
N LEU A 192 -6.44 -1.92 2.72
CA LEU A 192 -7.55 -2.25 1.83
C LEU A 192 -8.76 -1.36 2.14
N PRO A 193 -9.50 -0.88 1.12
CA PRO A 193 -10.84 -0.35 1.31
C PRO A 193 -11.75 -1.33 2.06
N GLU A 194 -12.65 -0.82 2.89
CA GLU A 194 -13.54 -1.67 3.71
C GLU A 194 -14.36 -2.64 2.85
N HIS A 195 -14.87 -2.19 1.72
CA HIS A 195 -15.66 -3.02 0.81
C HIS A 195 -14.88 -4.17 0.15
N LEU A 196 -13.54 -4.16 0.17
CA LEU A 196 -12.72 -5.28 -0.32
C LEU A 196 -12.45 -6.34 0.77
N LEU A 197 -12.69 -6.04 2.05
CA LEU A 197 -12.41 -6.99 3.14
C LEU A 197 -13.20 -8.31 3.03
N PRO A 198 -14.50 -8.33 2.65
CA PRO A 198 -15.21 -9.59 2.46
C PRO A 198 -14.56 -10.48 1.39
N ALA A 199 -14.15 -9.90 0.25
CA ALA A 199 -13.47 -10.64 -0.82
C ALA A 199 -12.08 -11.13 -0.38
N TRP A 200 -11.34 -10.29 0.35
CA TRP A 200 -10.07 -10.68 0.97
C TRP A 200 -10.23 -11.88 1.91
N HIS A 201 -11.15 -11.82 2.86
CA HIS A 201 -11.37 -12.90 3.81
C HIS A 201 -11.87 -14.18 3.13
N ALA A 202 -12.76 -14.08 2.15
CA ALA A 202 -13.21 -15.24 1.40
C ALA A 202 -12.07 -15.98 0.71
N LYS A 203 -11.10 -15.23 0.17
CA LYS A 203 -10.00 -15.79 -0.63
C LYS A 203 -8.80 -16.21 0.23
N TYR A 204 -8.43 -15.45 1.26
CA TYR A 204 -7.13 -15.58 1.93
C TYR A 204 -7.19 -15.98 3.42
N ARG A 205 -8.36 -16.22 3.99
CA ARG A 205 -8.51 -16.55 5.43
C ARG A 205 -7.69 -17.75 5.91
N LEU A 206 -7.31 -18.66 4.99
CA LEU A 206 -6.53 -19.85 5.30
C LEU A 206 -5.02 -19.68 5.01
N TYR A 207 -4.61 -18.51 4.53
CA TYR A 207 -3.21 -18.24 4.31
C TYR A 207 -2.51 -17.94 5.64
N SER A 208 -1.23 -18.31 5.71
CA SER A 208 -0.36 -17.93 6.82
C SER A 208 0.33 -16.61 6.53
N GLY A 209 0.65 -15.85 7.58
CA GLY A 209 1.49 -14.67 7.46
C GLY A 209 2.88 -15.03 6.93
N THR A 210 3.46 -14.17 6.09
CA THR A 210 4.78 -14.38 5.47
C THR A 210 5.91 -13.68 6.20
N VAL A 211 5.58 -12.78 7.13
CA VAL A 211 6.54 -12.10 8.02
C VAL A 211 6.52 -12.79 9.37
N SER A 212 7.70 -13.10 9.92
CA SER A 212 7.78 -13.78 11.21
C SER A 212 7.12 -12.96 12.31
N ARG A 213 6.45 -13.62 13.26
CA ARG A 213 5.82 -12.94 14.38
C ARG A 213 6.82 -12.18 15.25
N PHE A 214 8.04 -12.68 15.35
CA PHE A 214 9.12 -12.00 16.07
C PHE A 214 9.43 -10.63 15.44
N GLU A 215 9.58 -10.56 14.12
CA GLU A 215 9.85 -9.31 13.42
C GLU A 215 8.66 -8.37 13.53
N GLN A 216 7.43 -8.88 13.37
CA GLN A 216 6.23 -8.07 13.52
C GLN A 216 6.10 -7.46 14.92
N GLN A 217 6.30 -8.24 15.98
CA GLN A 217 6.27 -7.76 17.36
C GLN A 217 7.40 -6.76 17.67
N THR A 218 8.59 -7.00 17.10
CA THR A 218 9.72 -6.09 17.24
C THR A 218 9.42 -4.73 16.58
N LEU A 219 8.89 -4.75 15.34
CA LEU A 219 8.53 -3.53 14.63
C LEU A 219 7.39 -2.78 15.34
N ALA A 220 6.37 -3.49 15.83
CA ALA A 220 5.29 -2.89 16.61
C ALA A 220 5.82 -2.10 17.81
N ARG A 221 6.70 -2.71 18.60
CA ARG A 221 7.35 -2.06 19.76
C ARG A 221 8.27 -0.92 19.34
N PHE A 222 8.93 -1.03 18.21
CA PHE A 222 9.80 0.01 17.67
C PHE A 222 8.99 1.26 17.27
N ILE A 223 7.82 1.06 16.68
CA ILE A 223 6.88 2.14 16.34
C ILE A 223 6.29 2.76 17.62
N THR A 224 5.61 1.96 18.44
CA THR A 224 4.90 2.44 19.64
C THR A 224 5.81 3.07 20.69
N GLY A 225 7.07 2.63 20.76
CA GLY A 225 8.10 3.23 21.64
C GLY A 225 8.69 4.55 21.10
N GLY A 226 8.23 5.04 19.95
CA GLY A 226 8.72 6.27 19.31
C GLY A 226 10.15 6.15 18.77
N TYR A 227 10.69 4.93 18.68
CA TYR A 227 12.03 4.71 18.13
C TYR A 227 12.06 4.87 16.62
N PHE A 228 10.98 4.45 15.94
CA PHE A 228 10.84 4.58 14.49
C PHE A 228 10.87 6.05 14.05
N THR A 229 10.08 6.89 14.67
CA THR A 229 10.04 8.33 14.34
C THR A 229 11.35 9.04 14.63
N ARG A 230 12.04 8.67 15.73
CA ARG A 230 13.38 9.17 16.03
C ARG A 230 14.43 8.69 15.02
N HIS A 231 14.32 7.46 14.53
CA HIS A 231 15.17 6.94 13.47
C HIS A 231 14.97 7.72 12.17
N LEU A 232 13.72 7.88 11.70
CA LEU A 232 13.39 8.68 10.52
C LEU A 232 13.88 10.12 10.62
N ALA A 233 13.75 10.75 11.79
CA ALA A 233 14.26 12.11 12.00
C ALA A 233 15.77 12.21 11.82
N ARG A 234 16.53 11.19 12.22
CA ARG A 234 17.99 11.13 12.01
C ARG A 234 18.37 10.88 10.56
N GLU A 235 17.67 9.94 9.92
CA GLU A 235 17.91 9.64 8.50
C GLU A 235 17.65 10.87 7.59
N ARG A 236 16.60 11.64 7.86
CA ARG A 236 16.30 12.91 7.13
C ARG A 236 17.41 13.95 7.23
N VAL A 237 18.22 13.93 8.28
CA VAL A 237 19.37 14.85 8.44
C VAL A 237 20.60 14.33 7.72
N ALA A 238 20.70 13.01 7.54
CA ALA A 238 21.85 12.36 6.92
C ALA A 238 21.78 12.30 5.38
N TYR A 239 20.56 12.43 4.83
CA TYR A 239 20.30 12.51 3.38
C TYR A 239 20.25 13.94 2.89
#